data_de56fc2afec6cc88c937544dc0e8ccd4
#
_entry.id   de56fc2afec6cc88c937544dc0e8ccd4
#
_cell.length_a   1.000
_cell.length_b   1.000
_cell.length_c   1.000
_cell.angle_alpha   90.00
_cell.angle_beta   90.00
_cell.angle_gamma   90.00
#
_symmetry.space_group_name_H-M   'P 1'
#
loop_
_entity.id
_entity.type
_entity.pdbx_description
1 polymer ?
#
loop_
_entity_poly.entity_id
_entity_poly.type
_entity_poly.pdbx_seq_one_letter_code
_entity_poly.pdbx_strand_id
1 'polypeptide(L)'
;MKAHLIYSGLVVALITMGCGPEPTEPIQQTNAPAAKPQVEPAAAPKPSPPAPAVSAPVATKAPAVVAPAPENPTPRADIFRSAGAGDIDTVKYHLANGIKLNARDKTGKTALLWAIRNKKHEVVYHLLDRGANPNVADNNKLTPLFWAVRMRRPELVTALLKKGADITVRDSRGKDVFDYAKDDVVLEILRSHEKK
;
A
#
# COMPACT_ATOMS: atom_id res chain seq x y z
N MET A 1 47.53 -3.95 -42.63
CA MET A 1 48.81 -3.30 -42.26
C MET A 1 48.56 -2.37 -41.08
N LYS A 2 49.38 -2.58 -40.01
CA LYS A 2 49.74 -1.59 -38.95
C LYS A 2 48.60 -1.09 -38.05
N ALA A 3 48.70 -0.99 -36.75
CA ALA A 3 49.66 -1.45 -35.76
C ALA A 3 49.05 -1.13 -34.37
N HIS A 4 49.34 -1.97 -33.45
CA HIS A 4 49.42 -1.86 -32.02
C HIS A 4 49.53 -0.44 -31.41
N LEU A 5 48.90 -0.21 -30.29
CA LEU A 5 49.62 0.35 -29.14
C LEU A 5 48.97 -0.11 -27.81
N ILE A 6 49.75 -0.90 -27.13
CA ILE A 6 49.66 -1.31 -25.73
C ILE A 6 50.13 -0.13 -24.90
N TYR A 7 49.45 0.26 -23.85
CA TYR A 7 50.03 1.03 -22.77
C TYR A 7 49.75 0.36 -21.41
N SER A 8 50.81 -0.35 -21.05
CA SER A 8 51.03 -0.84 -19.69
C SER A 8 51.59 0.33 -18.84
N GLY A 9 50.95 0.56 -17.73
CA GLY A 9 51.39 1.57 -16.75
C GLY A 9 51.15 1.04 -15.34
N LEU A 10 52.12 0.24 -14.91
CA LEU A 10 52.34 -0.18 -13.54
C LEU A 10 52.83 1.03 -12.71
N VAL A 11 52.14 1.43 -11.66
CA VAL A 11 52.75 2.27 -10.60
C VAL A 11 52.52 1.56 -9.28
N VAL A 12 53.66 1.06 -8.81
CA VAL A 12 53.93 0.61 -7.44
C VAL A 12 54.51 1.78 -6.67
N ALA A 13 53.97 2.08 -5.53
CA ALA A 13 54.68 2.74 -4.40
C ALA A 13 53.63 2.92 -3.28
N LEU A 14 53.89 2.83 -2.09
CA LEU A 14 54.86 2.40 -1.12
C LEU A 14 54.17 2.50 0.24
N ILE A 15 54.46 1.53 1.01
CA ILE A 15 54.11 1.37 2.42
C ILE A 15 54.71 2.53 3.23
N THR A 16 53.93 3.15 4.11
CA THR A 16 54.46 3.71 5.34
C THR A 16 53.60 3.27 6.51
N MET A 17 54.21 2.46 7.32
CA MET A 17 53.83 2.16 8.70
C MET A 17 53.88 3.44 9.54
N GLY A 18 52.80 3.71 10.22
CA GLY A 18 52.75 4.67 11.34
C GLY A 18 52.02 4.01 12.48
N CYS A 19 52.84 3.46 13.36
CA CYS A 19 52.45 2.94 14.66
C CYS A 19 52.36 4.12 15.64
N GLY A 20 51.31 4.19 16.40
CA GLY A 20 51.21 5.11 17.53
C GLY A 20 49.83 5.02 18.21
N PRO A 21 49.79 5.13 19.52
CA PRO A 21 48.98 4.22 20.34
C PRO A 21 47.60 4.79 20.71
N GLU A 22 46.75 3.87 21.07
CA GLU A 22 45.51 4.14 21.80
C GLU A 22 45.77 4.84 23.13
N PRO A 23 44.79 5.58 23.60
CA PRO A 23 44.53 5.58 25.03
C PRO A 23 43.11 5.14 25.35
N THR A 24 43.11 3.99 25.96
CA THR A 24 42.23 3.50 27.07
C THR A 24 41.20 4.48 27.62
N GLU A 25 40.06 3.89 27.80
CA GLU A 25 38.91 4.19 28.64
C GLU A 25 39.19 4.94 29.97
N PRO A 26 38.15 5.51 30.61
CA PRO A 26 37.35 4.64 31.45
C PRO A 26 35.84 4.92 31.49
N ILE A 27 35.16 3.80 31.60
CA ILE A 27 33.85 3.60 32.16
C ILE A 27 33.60 4.43 33.40
N GLN A 28 32.50 5.16 33.42
CA GLN A 28 31.82 5.46 34.67
C GLN A 28 30.35 5.18 34.59
N GLN A 29 30.03 4.05 35.13
CA GLN A 29 28.71 3.74 35.69
C GLN A 29 28.38 4.78 36.76
N THR A 30 27.23 5.39 36.67
CA THR A 30 26.54 5.84 37.85
C THR A 30 25.09 5.37 37.78
N ASN A 31 24.82 4.54 38.75
CA ASN A 31 23.56 3.95 39.14
C ASN A 31 22.43 4.97 39.31
N ALA A 32 21.29 4.53 38.88
CA ALA A 32 19.94 4.59 39.41
C ALA A 32 19.67 5.30 40.77
N PRO A 33 18.46 5.41 41.26
CA PRO A 33 17.11 5.42 40.66
C PRO A 33 16.28 6.60 41.18
N ALA A 34 15.28 7.02 40.51
CA ALA A 34 14.18 7.72 41.18
C ALA A 34 12.92 7.79 40.33
N ALA A 35 11.95 7.18 40.91
CA ALA A 35 10.62 7.67 41.20
C ALA A 35 9.61 7.63 40.07
N LYS A 36 8.79 6.60 40.18
CA LYS A 36 7.38 6.59 39.72
C LYS A 36 6.63 7.69 40.45
N PRO A 37 5.79 8.46 39.78
CA PRO A 37 4.56 8.95 40.41
C PRO A 37 3.44 7.96 40.07
N GLN A 38 2.96 7.33 41.11
CA GLN A 38 1.62 6.79 41.16
C GLN A 38 0.64 7.96 41.02
N VAL A 39 -0.25 7.87 40.08
CA VAL A 39 -1.47 8.66 40.07
C VAL A 39 -2.63 7.71 40.30
N GLU A 40 -3.23 7.92 41.43
CA GLU A 40 -4.40 7.30 42.01
C GLU A 40 -5.62 7.33 41.05
N PRO A 41 -6.54 6.36 41.14
CA PRO A 41 -7.71 6.32 40.26
C PRO A 41 -8.81 7.30 40.81
N ALA A 42 -9.06 8.34 40.05
CA ALA A 42 -10.18 9.22 40.31
C ALA A 42 -11.47 8.60 39.77
N ALA A 43 -12.34 8.37 40.71
CA ALA A 43 -13.77 8.14 40.74
C ALA A 43 -14.56 8.28 39.44
N ALA A 44 -15.31 7.22 39.12
CA ALA A 44 -16.42 7.19 38.21
C ALA A 44 -17.52 8.19 38.59
N PRO A 45 -18.12 8.93 37.64
CA PRO A 45 -19.39 9.61 37.89
C PRO A 45 -20.55 8.64 37.66
N LYS A 46 -21.46 8.68 38.61
CA LYS A 46 -22.74 7.95 38.69
C LYS A 46 -23.66 8.24 37.51
N PRO A 47 -24.52 7.32 37.14
CA PRO A 47 -25.53 7.52 36.10
C PRO A 47 -26.67 8.42 36.62
N SER A 48 -27.04 9.42 35.83
CA SER A 48 -28.23 10.22 36.02
C SER A 48 -29.48 9.54 35.45
N PRO A 49 -30.65 9.80 36.01
CA PRO A 49 -31.87 9.02 35.81
C PRO A 49 -32.60 9.36 34.50
N PRO A 50 -33.52 8.49 34.06
CA PRO A 50 -34.29 8.68 32.83
C PRO A 50 -35.45 9.66 33.05
N ALA A 51 -35.67 10.57 32.13
CA ALA A 51 -36.86 11.40 32.06
C ALA A 51 -37.71 11.08 30.83
N PRO A 52 -38.97 11.48 30.80
CA PRO A 52 -40.08 10.57 30.64
C PRO A 52 -40.61 10.45 29.19
N ALA A 53 -41.33 9.38 29.01
CA ALA A 53 -42.13 9.09 27.82
C ALA A 53 -43.21 10.17 27.61
N VAL A 54 -43.28 10.65 26.35
CA VAL A 54 -44.51 11.28 25.85
C VAL A 54 -44.89 10.65 24.52
N SER A 55 -46.03 10.02 24.65
CA SER A 55 -46.96 9.44 23.71
C SER A 55 -46.97 9.97 22.28
N ALA A 56 -47.16 9.02 21.37
CA ALA A 56 -47.67 9.17 20.01
C ALA A 56 -49.04 9.85 19.95
N PRO A 57 -49.49 10.36 18.79
CA PRO A 57 -50.14 9.45 17.86
C PRO A 57 -49.97 9.73 16.33
N VAL A 58 -50.00 8.64 15.60
CA VAL A 58 -50.77 8.33 14.36
C VAL A 58 -50.93 9.41 13.28
N ALA A 59 -50.38 9.16 12.11
CA ALA A 59 -51.10 9.27 10.84
C ALA A 59 -50.40 8.55 9.72
N THR A 60 -50.89 7.39 9.41
CA THR A 60 -51.09 6.74 8.08
C THR A 60 -50.66 7.60 6.89
N LYS A 61 -49.70 7.09 6.14
CA LYS A 61 -49.74 7.10 4.69
C LYS A 61 -48.98 5.84 4.18
N ALA A 62 -49.78 4.94 3.62
CA ALA A 62 -49.37 3.70 2.98
C ALA A 62 -48.71 3.94 1.62
N PRO A 63 -48.27 2.89 0.98
CA PRO A 63 -46.91 2.48 0.80
C PRO A 63 -46.41 2.90 -0.58
N ALA A 64 -45.27 3.60 -0.60
CA ALA A 64 -44.46 3.57 -1.79
C ALA A 64 -43.87 2.15 -1.85
N VAL A 65 -44.21 1.44 -2.89
CA VAL A 65 -43.55 0.20 -3.29
C VAL A 65 -42.07 0.51 -3.39
N VAL A 66 -41.36 0.27 -2.29
CA VAL A 66 -39.91 0.22 -2.29
C VAL A 66 -39.57 -0.97 -3.18
N ALA A 67 -39.05 -0.69 -4.36
CA ALA A 67 -38.35 -1.69 -5.15
C ALA A 67 -37.47 -2.50 -4.20
N PRO A 68 -37.45 -3.84 -4.28
CA PRO A 68 -36.62 -4.63 -3.39
C PRO A 68 -35.21 -4.06 -3.48
N ALA A 69 -34.72 -3.59 -2.32
CA ALA A 69 -33.33 -3.25 -2.18
C ALA A 69 -32.55 -4.45 -2.72
N PRO A 70 -31.50 -4.23 -3.52
CA PRO A 70 -30.73 -5.32 -4.06
C PRO A 70 -30.37 -6.23 -2.89
N GLU A 71 -30.77 -7.49 -3.00
CA GLU A 71 -30.56 -8.50 -1.98
C GLU A 71 -29.11 -8.40 -1.50
N ASN A 72 -28.96 -8.09 -0.22
CA ASN A 72 -27.67 -7.95 0.45
C ASN A 72 -26.69 -8.99 -0.10
N PRO A 73 -25.62 -8.60 -0.79
CA PRO A 73 -24.61 -9.57 -1.17
C PRO A 73 -24.19 -10.27 0.10
N THR A 74 -24.37 -11.57 0.11
CA THR A 74 -24.11 -12.42 1.28
C THR A 74 -22.83 -12.00 1.98
N PRO A 75 -22.78 -11.88 3.32
CA PRO A 75 -21.61 -11.39 4.09
C PRO A 75 -20.34 -12.23 3.93
N ARG A 76 -20.31 -13.15 3.00
CA ARG A 76 -19.23 -14.09 2.73
C ARG A 76 -18.24 -13.67 1.64
N ALA A 77 -18.51 -12.66 0.87
CA ALA A 77 -17.54 -12.19 -0.11
C ALA A 77 -16.65 -11.15 0.55
N ASP A 78 -15.46 -11.57 0.89
CA ASP A 78 -14.34 -10.74 1.26
C ASP A 78 -14.09 -9.67 0.19
N ILE A 79 -13.80 -8.42 0.54
CA ILE A 79 -13.54 -7.32 -0.40
C ILE A 79 -12.49 -7.70 -1.46
N PHE A 80 -11.52 -8.52 -1.09
CA PHE A 80 -10.47 -9.01 -1.99
C PHE A 80 -11.04 -9.93 -3.08
N ARG A 81 -11.95 -10.83 -2.70
CA ARG A 81 -12.62 -11.73 -3.63
C ARG A 81 -13.54 -10.95 -4.55
N SER A 82 -14.31 -10.03 -4.02
CA SER A 82 -15.21 -9.17 -4.80
C SER A 82 -14.44 -8.30 -5.80
N ALA A 83 -13.33 -7.71 -5.36
CA ALA A 83 -12.46 -6.95 -6.26
C ALA A 83 -11.85 -7.83 -7.36
N GLY A 84 -11.44 -9.05 -7.02
CA GLY A 84 -10.93 -10.02 -7.98
C GLY A 84 -11.99 -10.58 -8.93
N ALA A 85 -13.23 -10.67 -8.52
CA ALA A 85 -14.36 -11.08 -9.35
C ALA A 85 -14.82 -9.95 -10.30
N GLY A 86 -14.57 -8.71 -9.93
CA GLY A 86 -15.04 -7.54 -10.66
C GLY A 86 -16.40 -7.04 -10.18
N ASP A 87 -16.85 -7.49 -9.02
CA ASP A 87 -18.10 -7.10 -8.41
C ASP A 87 -17.93 -5.75 -7.72
N ILE A 88 -18.16 -4.69 -8.48
CA ILE A 88 -17.97 -3.32 -8.02
C ILE A 88 -18.99 -2.94 -6.94
N ASP A 89 -20.19 -3.48 -6.98
CA ASP A 89 -21.24 -3.12 -6.03
C ASP A 89 -20.96 -3.73 -4.64
N THR A 90 -20.49 -4.97 -4.61
CA THR A 90 -20.02 -5.58 -3.37
C THR A 90 -18.76 -4.88 -2.84
N VAL A 91 -17.84 -4.42 -3.69
CA VAL A 91 -16.69 -3.62 -3.27
C VAL A 91 -17.16 -2.29 -2.64
N LYS A 92 -18.09 -1.58 -3.27
CA LYS A 92 -18.68 -0.34 -2.73
C LYS A 92 -19.36 -0.60 -1.38
N TYR A 93 -20.12 -1.69 -1.27
CA TYR A 93 -20.77 -2.09 -0.03
C TYR A 93 -19.76 -2.30 1.11
N HIS A 94 -18.68 -3.04 0.86
CA HIS A 94 -17.64 -3.28 1.86
C HIS A 94 -16.94 -1.99 2.30
N LEU A 95 -16.65 -1.08 1.37
CA LEU A 95 -16.05 0.21 1.69
C LEU A 95 -16.99 1.10 2.50
N ALA A 96 -18.30 1.09 2.19
CA ALA A 96 -19.31 1.83 2.93
C ALA A 96 -19.49 1.30 4.37
N ASN A 97 -19.26 -0.01 4.57
CA ASN A 97 -19.31 -0.66 5.88
C ASN A 97 -17.99 -0.57 6.68
N GLY A 98 -17.08 0.33 6.30
CA GLY A 98 -15.91 0.68 7.08
C GLY A 98 -14.68 -0.21 6.84
N ILE A 99 -14.68 -1.07 5.82
CA ILE A 99 -13.47 -1.79 5.43
C ILE A 99 -12.45 -0.79 4.88
N LYS A 100 -11.23 -0.83 5.41
CA LYS A 100 -10.16 0.07 4.99
C LYS A 100 -9.81 -0.19 3.51
N LEU A 101 -9.80 0.89 2.72
CA LEU A 101 -9.51 0.87 1.27
C LEU A 101 -8.19 0.15 0.93
N ASN A 102 -7.18 0.31 1.79
CA ASN A 102 -5.86 -0.30 1.65
C ASN A 102 -5.67 -1.51 2.59
N ALA A 103 -6.76 -2.15 3.02
CA ALA A 103 -6.66 -3.40 3.77
C ALA A 103 -5.86 -4.44 2.98
N ARG A 104 -5.12 -5.29 3.71
CA ARG A 104 -4.28 -6.32 3.12
C ARG A 104 -4.78 -7.70 3.52
N ASP A 105 -4.79 -8.63 2.60
CA ASP A 105 -5.07 -10.04 2.87
C ASP A 105 -3.86 -10.76 3.50
N LYS A 106 -3.99 -12.06 3.76
CA LYS A 106 -2.91 -12.90 4.30
C LYS A 106 -1.66 -12.95 3.42
N THR A 107 -1.80 -12.63 2.12
CA THR A 107 -0.69 -12.60 1.14
C THR A 107 -0.13 -11.18 0.96
N GLY A 108 -0.61 -10.23 1.75
CA GLY A 108 -0.24 -8.82 1.69
C GLY A 108 -0.90 -8.05 0.54
N LYS A 109 -1.81 -8.66 -0.21
CA LYS A 109 -2.47 -8.01 -1.35
C LYS A 109 -3.65 -7.17 -0.89
N THR A 110 -3.81 -6.00 -1.53
CA THR A 110 -4.98 -5.14 -1.39
C THR A 110 -6.07 -5.52 -2.40
N ALA A 111 -7.27 -4.98 -2.22
CA ALA A 111 -8.35 -5.10 -3.21
C ALA A 111 -7.90 -4.59 -4.60
N LEU A 112 -7.12 -3.49 -4.63
CA LEU A 112 -6.53 -2.96 -5.87
C LEU A 112 -5.63 -3.98 -6.57
N LEU A 113 -4.74 -4.66 -5.82
CA LEU A 113 -3.86 -5.71 -6.37
C LEU A 113 -4.66 -6.90 -6.91
N TRP A 114 -5.71 -7.32 -6.21
CA TRP A 114 -6.60 -8.38 -6.67
C TRP A 114 -7.34 -8.00 -7.97
N ALA A 115 -7.85 -6.78 -8.07
CA ALA A 115 -8.51 -6.28 -9.27
C ALA A 115 -7.56 -6.22 -10.47
N ILE A 116 -6.33 -5.71 -10.30
CA ILE A 116 -5.32 -5.66 -11.36
C ILE A 116 -4.97 -7.08 -11.82
N ARG A 117 -4.64 -7.98 -10.88
CA ARG A 117 -4.27 -9.37 -11.19
C ARG A 117 -5.35 -10.10 -12.00
N ASN A 118 -6.60 -9.84 -11.70
CA ASN A 118 -7.74 -10.47 -12.38
C ASN A 118 -8.31 -9.63 -13.53
N LYS A 119 -7.60 -8.57 -13.97
CA LYS A 119 -7.95 -7.73 -15.12
C LYS A 119 -9.31 -7.02 -14.98
N LYS A 120 -9.70 -6.66 -13.77
CA LYS A 120 -10.97 -5.99 -13.46
C LYS A 120 -10.81 -4.47 -13.48
N HIS A 121 -10.74 -3.91 -14.68
CA HIS A 121 -10.37 -2.50 -14.92
C HIS A 121 -11.33 -1.52 -14.23
N GLU A 122 -12.63 -1.77 -14.27
CA GLU A 122 -13.62 -0.90 -13.63
C GLU A 122 -13.39 -0.79 -12.12
N VAL A 123 -13.13 -1.93 -11.46
CA VAL A 123 -12.82 -1.95 -10.03
C VAL A 123 -11.51 -1.24 -9.75
N VAL A 124 -10.48 -1.40 -10.62
CA VAL A 124 -9.21 -0.70 -10.49
C VAL A 124 -9.42 0.80 -10.51
N TYR A 125 -10.12 1.31 -11.53
CA TYR A 125 -10.40 2.75 -11.64
C TYR A 125 -11.22 3.25 -10.46
N HIS A 126 -12.25 2.51 -10.06
CA HIS A 126 -13.07 2.89 -8.91
C HIS A 126 -12.26 2.99 -7.62
N LEU A 127 -11.38 2.01 -7.35
CA LEU A 127 -10.53 2.02 -6.16
C LEU A 127 -9.51 3.17 -6.19
N LEU A 128 -8.90 3.42 -7.35
CA LEU A 128 -7.95 4.53 -7.54
C LEU A 128 -8.62 5.90 -7.39
N ASP A 129 -9.85 6.07 -7.87
CA ASP A 129 -10.61 7.30 -7.72
C ASP A 129 -11.05 7.54 -6.27
N ARG A 130 -11.25 6.47 -5.50
CA ARG A 130 -11.47 6.53 -4.06
C ARG A 130 -10.19 6.77 -3.24
N GLY A 131 -9.03 6.91 -3.88
CA GLY A 131 -7.76 7.17 -3.21
C GLY A 131 -7.03 5.93 -2.73
N ALA A 132 -7.26 4.77 -3.35
CA ALA A 132 -6.45 3.59 -3.07
C ALA A 132 -4.97 3.89 -3.34
N ASN A 133 -4.10 3.55 -2.39
CA ASN A 133 -2.68 3.79 -2.50
C ASN A 133 -2.04 2.84 -3.53
N PRO A 134 -1.48 3.36 -4.64
CA PRO A 134 -0.88 2.55 -5.71
C PRO A 134 0.48 1.96 -5.33
N ASN A 135 1.01 2.27 -4.13
CA ASN A 135 2.35 1.87 -3.70
C ASN A 135 2.33 0.76 -2.64
N VAL A 136 1.15 0.26 -2.26
CA VAL A 136 1.07 -0.86 -1.32
C VAL A 136 1.51 -2.15 -2.01
N ALA A 137 2.66 -2.65 -1.60
CA ALA A 137 3.24 -3.89 -2.15
C ALA A 137 2.70 -5.14 -1.45
N ASP A 138 2.68 -6.26 -2.16
CA ASP A 138 2.41 -7.58 -1.58
C ASP A 138 3.62 -8.12 -0.79
N ASN A 139 3.53 -9.34 -0.26
CA ASN A 139 4.61 -9.97 0.52
C ASN A 139 5.89 -10.20 -0.31
N ASN A 140 5.81 -10.16 -1.64
CA ASN A 140 6.96 -10.25 -2.53
C ASN A 140 7.52 -8.86 -2.94
N LYS A 141 7.08 -7.80 -2.27
CA LYS A 141 7.36 -6.40 -2.60
C LYS A 141 6.89 -5.98 -4.00
N LEU A 142 5.93 -6.69 -4.59
CA LEU A 142 5.34 -6.31 -5.87
C LEU A 142 4.22 -5.30 -5.64
N THR A 143 4.40 -4.09 -6.16
CA THR A 143 3.38 -3.03 -6.14
C THR A 143 2.34 -3.26 -7.25
N PRO A 144 1.20 -2.55 -7.21
CA PRO A 144 0.24 -2.50 -8.32
C PRO A 144 0.87 -2.23 -9.68
N LEU A 145 1.89 -1.35 -9.74
CA LEU A 145 2.59 -1.03 -10.97
C LEU A 145 3.34 -2.24 -11.56
N PHE A 146 4.05 -3.01 -10.73
CA PHE A 146 4.71 -4.25 -11.18
C PHE A 146 3.71 -5.23 -11.81
N TRP A 147 2.55 -5.39 -11.18
CA TRP A 147 1.53 -6.28 -11.71
C TRP A 147 0.95 -5.79 -13.03
N ALA A 148 0.68 -4.49 -13.18
CA ALA A 148 0.19 -3.90 -14.42
C ALA A 148 1.21 -4.06 -15.57
N VAL A 149 2.49 -3.78 -15.32
CA VAL A 149 3.59 -3.94 -16.27
C VAL A 149 3.76 -5.41 -16.68
N ARG A 150 3.84 -6.32 -15.70
CA ARG A 150 3.96 -7.77 -15.94
C ARG A 150 2.81 -8.33 -16.77
N MET A 151 1.61 -7.76 -16.61
CA MET A 151 0.42 -8.17 -17.36
C MET A 151 0.26 -7.43 -18.69
N ARG A 152 1.22 -6.57 -19.06
CA ARG A 152 1.21 -5.80 -20.32
C ARG A 152 -0.07 -4.99 -20.49
N ARG A 153 -0.40 -4.16 -19.48
CA ARG A 153 -1.60 -3.32 -19.46
C ARG A 153 -1.22 -1.84 -19.44
N PRO A 154 -0.92 -1.24 -20.61
CA PRO A 154 -0.47 0.15 -20.72
C PRO A 154 -1.48 1.14 -20.13
N GLU A 155 -2.79 0.84 -20.24
CA GLU A 155 -3.85 1.69 -19.67
C GLU A 155 -3.76 1.74 -18.15
N LEU A 156 -3.58 0.58 -17.50
CA LEU A 156 -3.43 0.49 -16.05
C LEU A 156 -2.11 1.09 -15.57
N VAL A 157 -1.01 0.88 -16.33
CA VAL A 157 0.28 1.52 -16.05
C VAL A 157 0.13 3.04 -16.03
N THR A 158 -0.49 3.60 -17.06
CA THR A 158 -0.74 5.05 -17.16
C THR A 158 -1.63 5.54 -16.01
N ALA A 159 -2.69 4.81 -15.67
CA ALA A 159 -3.58 5.20 -14.59
C ALA A 159 -2.87 5.19 -13.22
N LEU A 160 -2.07 4.16 -12.95
CA LEU A 160 -1.30 4.05 -11.72
C LEU A 160 -0.25 5.15 -11.59
N LEU A 161 0.48 5.46 -12.67
CA LEU A 161 1.47 6.54 -12.70
C LEU A 161 0.82 7.91 -12.47
N LYS A 162 -0.34 8.17 -13.07
CA LYS A 162 -1.13 9.39 -12.82
C LYS A 162 -1.58 9.51 -11.35
N LYS A 163 -1.75 8.40 -10.66
CA LYS A 163 -2.12 8.35 -9.25
C LYS A 163 -0.90 8.27 -8.30
N GLY A 164 0.31 8.50 -8.82
CA GLY A 164 1.54 8.58 -8.02
C GLY A 164 2.17 7.23 -7.70
N ALA A 165 2.06 6.26 -8.61
CA ALA A 165 2.80 5.00 -8.47
C ALA A 165 4.30 5.24 -8.63
N ASP A 166 5.08 4.69 -7.69
CA ASP A 166 6.53 4.81 -7.64
C ASP A 166 7.18 3.78 -8.57
N ILE A 167 8.03 4.27 -9.49
CA ILE A 167 8.78 3.46 -10.46
C ILE A 167 10.13 2.97 -9.92
N THR A 168 10.60 3.53 -8.80
CA THR A 168 11.93 3.26 -8.25
C THR A 168 11.97 2.06 -7.31
N VAL A 169 10.81 1.54 -6.94
CA VAL A 169 10.68 0.40 -6.03
C VAL A 169 11.30 -0.84 -6.65
N ARG A 170 11.96 -1.66 -5.82
CA ARG A 170 12.49 -2.96 -6.19
C ARG A 170 11.73 -4.09 -5.49
N ASP A 171 11.53 -5.18 -6.20
CA ASP A 171 10.91 -6.39 -5.64
C ASP A 171 11.83 -7.14 -4.66
N SER A 172 11.38 -8.27 -4.14
CA SER A 172 12.16 -9.13 -3.23
C SER A 172 13.41 -9.76 -3.88
N ARG A 173 13.55 -9.70 -5.21
CA ARG A 173 14.69 -10.19 -5.98
C ARG A 173 15.62 -9.07 -6.42
N GLY A 174 15.37 -7.83 -6.01
CA GLY A 174 16.11 -6.64 -6.40
C GLY A 174 15.81 -6.12 -7.80
N LYS A 175 14.79 -6.67 -8.49
CA LYS A 175 14.38 -6.24 -9.83
C LYS A 175 13.50 -5.00 -9.75
N ASP A 176 13.67 -4.09 -10.69
CA ASP A 176 12.82 -2.93 -10.86
C ASP A 176 11.66 -3.18 -11.86
N VAL A 177 10.85 -2.18 -12.06
CA VAL A 177 9.68 -2.28 -12.94
C VAL A 177 10.07 -2.46 -14.40
N PHE A 178 11.24 -1.94 -14.83
CA PHE A 178 11.73 -2.05 -16.20
C PHE A 178 12.16 -3.48 -16.55
N ASP A 179 12.68 -4.24 -15.57
CA ASP A 179 13.03 -5.65 -15.74
C ASP A 179 11.82 -6.53 -16.12
N TYR A 180 10.62 -6.09 -15.75
CA TYR A 180 9.37 -6.78 -16.04
C TYR A 180 8.67 -6.28 -17.31
N ALA A 181 9.07 -5.13 -17.82
CA ALA A 181 8.49 -4.52 -19.00
C ALA A 181 9.00 -5.21 -20.27
N LYS A 182 8.15 -6.06 -20.86
CA LYS A 182 8.44 -6.80 -22.11
C LYS A 182 7.71 -6.19 -23.32
N ASP A 183 7.00 -5.13 -23.12
CA ASP A 183 6.19 -4.46 -24.11
C ASP A 183 6.74 -3.06 -24.35
N ASP A 184 6.98 -2.72 -25.62
CA ASP A 184 7.61 -1.45 -26.00
C ASP A 184 6.76 -0.25 -25.59
N VAL A 185 5.42 -0.37 -25.69
CA VAL A 185 4.50 0.68 -25.29
C VAL A 185 4.60 0.94 -23.78
N VAL A 186 4.66 -0.13 -22.98
CA VAL A 186 4.83 -0.01 -21.53
C VAL A 186 6.17 0.60 -21.18
N LEU A 187 7.25 0.20 -21.87
CA LEU A 187 8.59 0.77 -21.69
C LEU A 187 8.61 2.27 -21.99
N GLU A 188 7.96 2.69 -23.07
CA GLU A 188 7.89 4.10 -23.45
C GLU A 188 7.12 4.93 -22.39
N ILE A 189 5.99 4.41 -21.90
CA ILE A 189 5.23 5.05 -20.83
C ILE A 189 6.08 5.23 -19.57
N LEU A 190 6.80 4.18 -19.14
CA LEU A 190 7.66 4.25 -17.96
C LEU A 190 8.79 5.27 -18.13
N ARG A 191 9.50 5.25 -19.28
CA ARG A 191 10.58 6.20 -19.60
C ARG A 191 10.09 7.65 -19.69
N SER A 192 8.91 7.87 -20.23
CA SER A 192 8.32 9.20 -20.30
C SER A 192 7.97 9.77 -18.92
N HIS A 193 7.69 8.87 -17.97
CA HIS A 193 7.39 9.26 -16.59
C HIS A 193 8.66 9.50 -15.75
N GLU A 194 9.74 8.78 -16.01
CA GLU A 194 11.04 8.94 -15.33
C GLU A 194 11.67 10.33 -15.58
N LYS A 195 11.37 10.94 -16.74
CA LYS A 195 11.94 12.24 -17.14
C LYS A 195 11.22 13.45 -16.53
N LYS A 196 10.18 13.25 -15.74
CA LYS A 196 9.41 14.32 -15.08
C LYS A 196 9.82 14.51 -13.64
#